data_29ffded7df36b056f8c4419f0711eefc
#
_entry.id   29ffded7df36b056f8c4419f0711eefc
#
_cell.length_a   1.000
_cell.length_b   1.000
_cell.length_c   1.000
_cell.angle_alpha   90.00
_cell.angle_beta   90.00
_cell.angle_gamma   90.00
#
_symmetry.space_group_name_H-M   'P 1'
#
loop_
_entity.id
_entity.type
_entity.pdbx_description
1 polymer ?
#
loop_
_entity_poly.entity_id
_entity_poly.type
_entity_poly.pdbx_seq_one_letter_code
_entity_poly.pdbx_strand_id
1 'polypeptide(L)'
;MARAGKLDETAAAAYYDNIVDTLKDNGSAKLNDNKSTENSRVILALTAIGIDPTDVAGYNLLESLEDMEYVTKQGINGAIFALIAFDSHDYTTSLRQELVKYILDARLDDGGWALTGQKSDPDITAMALQALAPYTDDEDVKVAVE
;
A
#
# COMPACT_ATOMS: atom_id res chain seq x y z
N MET A 1 9.67 3.98 -13.99
CA MET A 1 9.91 3.63 -15.41
C MET A 1 8.64 3.79 -16.24
N ALA A 2 7.53 3.12 -15.96
CA ALA A 2 6.29 3.23 -16.75
C ALA A 2 5.80 4.69 -16.92
N ARG A 3 5.63 5.43 -15.82
CA ARG A 3 5.23 6.85 -15.86
C ARG A 3 6.22 7.79 -16.56
N ALA A 4 7.46 7.36 -16.79
CA ALA A 4 8.48 8.11 -17.52
C ALA A 4 8.56 7.71 -19.01
N GLY A 5 7.63 6.90 -19.52
CA GLY A 5 7.63 6.42 -20.90
C GLY A 5 8.79 5.48 -21.25
N LYS A 6 9.36 4.81 -20.24
CA LYS A 6 10.52 3.90 -20.38
C LYS A 6 10.16 2.47 -19.94
N LEU A 7 8.93 2.04 -20.20
CA LEU A 7 8.50 0.69 -19.89
C LEU A 7 9.06 -0.28 -20.94
N ASP A 8 9.66 -1.36 -20.48
CA ASP A 8 9.96 -2.54 -21.30
C ASP A 8 8.71 -3.44 -21.28
N GLU A 9 8.01 -3.53 -22.41
CA GLU A 9 6.76 -4.28 -22.53
C GLU A 9 6.98 -5.78 -22.28
N THR A 10 8.13 -6.34 -22.68
CA THR A 10 8.45 -7.74 -22.45
C THR A 10 8.65 -8.02 -20.96
N ALA A 11 9.35 -7.12 -20.26
CA ALA A 11 9.55 -7.24 -18.82
C ALA A 11 8.22 -7.04 -18.06
N ALA A 12 7.35 -6.14 -18.51
CA ALA A 12 6.04 -5.94 -17.94
C ALA A 12 5.13 -7.17 -18.10
N ALA A 13 5.12 -7.80 -19.28
CA ALA A 13 4.38 -9.03 -19.52
C ALA A 13 4.89 -10.18 -18.63
N ALA A 14 6.20 -10.41 -18.57
CA ALA A 14 6.79 -11.43 -17.71
C ALA A 14 6.49 -11.19 -16.22
N TYR A 15 6.47 -9.92 -15.77
CA TYR A 15 6.08 -9.56 -14.41
C TYR A 15 4.62 -9.92 -14.15
N TYR A 16 3.71 -9.60 -15.07
CA TYR A 16 2.30 -9.94 -14.95
C TYR A 16 2.08 -11.46 -14.91
N ASP A 17 2.72 -12.22 -15.79
CA ASP A 17 2.61 -13.68 -15.82
C ASP A 17 3.06 -14.31 -14.50
N ASN A 18 4.15 -13.84 -13.90
CA ASN A 18 4.61 -14.31 -12.60
C ASN A 18 3.59 -14.02 -11.48
N ILE A 19 2.88 -12.88 -11.53
CA ILE A 19 1.81 -12.56 -10.57
C ILE A 19 0.66 -13.53 -10.74
N VAL A 20 0.21 -13.75 -11.98
CA VAL A 20 -0.88 -14.68 -12.31
C VAL A 20 -0.57 -16.09 -11.82
N ASP A 21 0.64 -16.58 -12.04
CA ASP A 21 1.07 -17.91 -11.58
C ASP A 21 1.05 -17.99 -10.05
N THR A 22 1.57 -16.96 -9.36
CA THR A 22 1.55 -16.88 -7.89
C THR A 22 0.11 -16.92 -7.34
N LEU A 23 -0.81 -16.15 -7.93
CA LEU A 23 -2.21 -16.13 -7.51
C LEU A 23 -2.90 -17.48 -7.72
N LYS A 24 -2.63 -18.14 -8.83
CA LYS A 24 -3.15 -19.48 -9.12
C LYS A 24 -2.61 -20.53 -8.15
N ASP A 25 -1.32 -20.48 -7.86
CA ASP A 25 -0.66 -21.42 -6.95
C ASP A 25 -1.18 -21.24 -5.50
N ASN A 26 -1.42 -19.98 -5.09
CA ASN A 26 -2.01 -19.67 -3.78
C ASN A 26 -3.52 -19.95 -3.72
N GLY A 27 -4.23 -19.97 -4.86
CA GLY A 27 -5.68 -20.07 -4.92
C GLY A 27 -6.40 -18.91 -4.21
N SER A 28 -5.77 -17.75 -4.13
CA SER A 28 -6.19 -16.60 -3.33
C SER A 28 -5.70 -15.29 -3.94
N ALA A 29 -6.41 -14.18 -3.68
CA ALA A 29 -5.96 -12.84 -4.01
C ALA A 29 -4.78 -12.36 -3.13
N LYS A 30 -4.44 -13.08 -2.06
CA LYS A 30 -3.27 -12.79 -1.22
C LYS A 30 -2.01 -13.39 -1.85
N LEU A 31 -1.05 -12.54 -2.19
CA LEU A 31 0.26 -12.96 -2.69
C LEU A 31 1.13 -13.57 -1.59
N ASN A 32 0.89 -13.19 -0.34
CA ASN A 32 1.56 -13.72 0.84
C ASN A 32 0.64 -13.59 2.06
N ASP A 33 0.47 -14.65 2.85
CA ASP A 33 -0.47 -14.68 3.98
C ASP A 33 -0.09 -13.76 5.15
N ASN A 34 1.16 -13.30 5.21
CA ASN A 34 1.70 -12.51 6.32
C ASN A 34 2.22 -11.13 5.89
N LYS A 35 2.27 -10.85 4.58
CA LYS A 35 2.87 -9.63 4.04
C LYS A 35 1.91 -8.91 3.09
N SER A 36 1.02 -8.10 3.65
CA SER A 36 0.09 -7.26 2.89
C SER A 36 0.79 -6.28 1.94
N THR A 37 2.03 -5.89 2.27
CA THR A 37 2.84 -5.02 1.42
C THR A 37 3.19 -5.65 0.07
N GLU A 38 3.16 -6.98 -0.08
CA GLU A 38 3.33 -7.62 -1.39
C GLU A 38 2.15 -7.30 -2.31
N ASN A 39 0.91 -7.42 -1.82
CA ASN A 39 -0.27 -7.00 -2.57
C ASN A 39 -0.22 -5.51 -2.91
N SER A 40 0.07 -4.65 -1.93
CA SER A 40 0.14 -3.20 -2.14
C SER A 40 1.16 -2.82 -3.23
N ARG A 41 2.35 -3.41 -3.20
CA ARG A 41 3.40 -3.17 -4.21
C ARG A 41 2.99 -3.63 -5.60
N VAL A 42 2.34 -4.80 -5.70
CA VAL A 42 1.85 -5.31 -6.99
C VAL A 42 0.73 -4.43 -7.52
N ILE A 43 -0.23 -4.00 -6.68
CA ILE A 43 -1.27 -3.03 -7.06
C ILE A 43 -0.64 -1.77 -7.63
N LEU A 44 0.34 -1.18 -6.94
CA LEU A 44 1.07 0.01 -7.41
C LEU A 44 1.76 -0.21 -8.75
N ALA A 45 2.40 -1.37 -8.92
CA ALA A 45 3.10 -1.71 -10.16
C ALA A 45 2.12 -1.90 -11.32
N LEU A 46 1.04 -2.66 -11.13
CA LEU A 46 0.00 -2.89 -12.15
C LEU A 46 -0.67 -1.58 -12.54
N THR A 47 -1.09 -0.77 -11.56
CA THR A 47 -1.64 0.58 -11.79
C THR A 47 -0.69 1.45 -12.62
N ALA A 48 0.62 1.41 -12.30
CA ALA A 48 1.61 2.20 -13.02
C ALA A 48 1.83 1.79 -14.48
N ILE A 49 1.61 0.51 -14.80
CA ILE A 49 1.71 -0.01 -16.18
C ILE A 49 0.36 -0.04 -16.91
N GLY A 50 -0.71 0.44 -16.27
CA GLY A 50 -2.05 0.53 -16.87
C GLY A 50 -2.84 -0.77 -16.87
N ILE A 51 -2.49 -1.73 -16.01
CA ILE A 51 -3.24 -2.98 -15.79
C ILE A 51 -4.14 -2.82 -14.56
N ASP A 52 -5.39 -3.25 -14.68
CA ASP A 52 -6.37 -3.19 -13.61
C ASP A 52 -6.09 -4.25 -12.52
N PRO A 53 -5.74 -3.85 -11.28
CA PRO A 53 -5.49 -4.79 -10.21
C PRO A 53 -6.76 -5.40 -9.59
N THR A 54 -7.95 -4.94 -10.00
CA THR A 54 -9.24 -5.51 -9.55
C THR A 54 -9.62 -6.76 -10.31
N ASP A 55 -8.95 -7.04 -11.44
CA ASP A 55 -9.16 -8.26 -12.24
C ASP A 55 -7.83 -8.78 -12.81
N VAL A 56 -7.09 -9.49 -11.98
CA VAL A 56 -5.85 -10.17 -12.39
C VAL A 56 -6.12 -11.66 -12.49
N ALA A 57 -6.44 -12.12 -13.69
CA ALA A 57 -6.82 -13.52 -13.95
C ALA A 57 -7.99 -14.00 -13.06
N GLY A 58 -8.97 -13.13 -12.81
CA GLY A 58 -10.16 -13.39 -11.99
C GLY A 58 -9.96 -13.13 -10.47
N TYR A 59 -8.78 -12.64 -10.07
CA TYR A 59 -8.52 -12.24 -8.67
C TYR A 59 -8.54 -10.71 -8.53
N ASN A 60 -9.27 -10.22 -7.52
CA ASN A 60 -9.23 -8.82 -7.12
C ASN A 60 -8.19 -8.62 -6.00
N LEU A 61 -7.04 -8.02 -6.33
CA LEU A 61 -5.95 -7.83 -5.36
C LEU A 61 -6.29 -6.84 -4.25
N LEU A 62 -7.22 -5.91 -4.49
CA LEU A 62 -7.65 -4.91 -3.50
C LEU A 62 -8.48 -5.54 -2.38
N GLU A 63 -9.24 -6.60 -2.66
CA GLU A 63 -10.06 -7.29 -1.64
C GLU A 63 -9.23 -7.78 -0.45
N SER A 64 -7.99 -8.20 -0.69
CA SER A 64 -7.11 -8.64 0.39
C SER A 64 -6.71 -7.50 1.33
N LEU A 65 -6.69 -6.25 0.84
CA LEU A 65 -6.37 -5.06 1.62
C LEU A 65 -7.58 -4.48 2.37
N GLU A 66 -8.81 -4.99 2.16
CA GLU A 66 -10.00 -4.66 2.96
C GLU A 66 -10.04 -5.39 4.32
N ASP A 67 -9.01 -6.17 4.63
CA ASP A 67 -8.83 -6.90 5.89
C ASP A 67 -7.79 -6.18 6.76
N MET A 68 -8.27 -5.38 7.73
CA MET A 68 -7.40 -4.59 8.64
C MET A 68 -6.44 -5.48 9.44
N GLU A 69 -6.86 -6.69 9.84
CA GLU A 69 -5.99 -7.62 10.56
C GLU A 69 -4.82 -8.07 9.65
N TYR A 70 -5.12 -8.39 8.40
CA TYR A 70 -4.08 -8.75 7.43
C TYR A 70 -3.15 -7.57 7.14
N VAL A 71 -3.68 -6.38 6.93
CA VAL A 71 -2.90 -5.17 6.64
C VAL A 71 -1.96 -4.84 7.80
N THR A 72 -2.44 -4.92 9.04
CA THR A 72 -1.66 -4.52 10.23
C THR A 72 -0.74 -5.61 10.77
N LYS A 73 -0.71 -6.83 10.21
CA LYS A 73 0.30 -7.86 10.54
C LYS A 73 1.74 -7.35 10.42
N GLN A 74 1.98 -6.39 9.52
CA GLN A 74 3.29 -5.73 9.36
C GLN A 74 3.36 -4.36 10.06
N GLY A 75 2.48 -4.13 11.05
CA GLY A 75 2.38 -2.87 11.77
C GLY A 75 2.11 -1.69 10.83
N ILE A 76 2.68 -0.56 11.15
CA ILE A 76 2.50 0.68 10.39
C ILE A 76 2.92 0.57 8.92
N ASN A 77 3.91 -0.26 8.60
CA ASN A 77 4.38 -0.44 7.24
C ASN A 77 3.27 -0.98 6.31
N GLY A 78 2.48 -1.94 6.81
CA GLY A 78 1.34 -2.47 6.07
C GLY A 78 0.27 -1.41 5.82
N ALA A 79 -0.09 -0.63 6.83
CA ALA A 79 -1.08 0.44 6.74
C ALA A 79 -0.65 1.55 5.75
N ILE A 80 0.61 1.99 5.82
CA ILE A 80 1.19 2.97 4.90
C ILE A 80 1.07 2.49 3.45
N PHE A 81 1.54 1.28 3.16
CA PHE A 81 1.52 0.75 1.79
C PHE A 81 0.11 0.49 1.28
N ALA A 82 -0.82 0.04 2.13
CA ALA A 82 -2.21 -0.14 1.75
C ALA A 82 -2.87 1.19 1.38
N LEU A 83 -2.67 2.24 2.18
CA LEU A 83 -3.21 3.57 1.91
C LEU A 83 -2.67 4.14 0.59
N ILE A 84 -1.35 4.06 0.36
CA ILE A 84 -0.72 4.49 -0.90
C ILE A 84 -1.25 3.67 -2.09
N ALA A 85 -1.50 2.36 -1.92
CA ALA A 85 -2.05 1.52 -2.97
C ALA A 85 -3.47 1.93 -3.34
N PHE A 86 -4.36 2.16 -2.37
CA PHE A 86 -5.72 2.64 -2.61
C PHE A 86 -5.73 4.01 -3.29
N ASP A 87 -4.85 4.93 -2.88
CA ASP A 87 -4.79 6.29 -3.43
C ASP A 87 -4.13 6.36 -4.81
N SER A 88 -3.39 5.35 -5.21
CA SER A 88 -2.63 5.35 -6.47
C SER A 88 -3.48 5.55 -7.72
N HIS A 89 -4.75 5.19 -7.66
CA HIS A 89 -5.77 5.38 -8.71
C HIS A 89 -7.16 5.64 -8.13
N ASP A 90 -7.22 6.20 -6.92
CA ASP A 90 -8.47 6.50 -6.19
C ASP A 90 -9.40 5.27 -6.09
N TYR A 91 -8.82 4.11 -5.79
CA TYR A 91 -9.59 2.88 -5.60
C TYR A 91 -10.54 3.00 -4.42
N THR A 92 -11.77 2.50 -4.58
CA THR A 92 -12.76 2.50 -3.51
C THR A 92 -12.34 1.55 -2.39
N THR A 93 -12.41 2.03 -1.14
CA THR A 93 -12.20 1.25 0.08
C THR A 93 -13.03 1.81 1.22
N SER A 94 -13.50 0.93 2.10
CA SER A 94 -14.14 1.32 3.37
C SER A 94 -13.12 1.65 4.47
N LEU A 95 -11.84 1.26 4.30
CA LEU A 95 -10.81 1.33 5.33
C LEU A 95 -9.99 2.62 5.31
N ARG A 96 -10.19 3.53 4.36
CA ARG A 96 -9.36 4.73 4.17
C ARG A 96 -9.17 5.53 5.46
N GLN A 97 -10.25 5.87 6.14
CA GLN A 97 -10.21 6.64 7.38
C GLN A 97 -9.58 5.85 8.54
N GLU A 98 -9.82 4.56 8.59
CA GLU A 98 -9.23 3.69 9.62
C GLU A 98 -7.71 3.55 9.43
N LEU A 99 -7.24 3.45 8.19
CA LEU A 99 -5.82 3.44 7.85
C LEU A 99 -5.13 4.77 8.20
N VAL A 100 -5.74 5.90 7.85
CA VAL A 100 -5.25 7.24 8.23
C VAL A 100 -5.12 7.33 9.76
N LYS A 101 -6.19 6.98 10.48
CA LYS A 101 -6.17 7.00 11.94
C LYS A 101 -5.11 6.07 12.52
N TYR A 102 -4.96 4.86 12.00
CA TYR A 102 -3.94 3.90 12.46
C TYR A 102 -2.52 4.46 12.30
N ILE A 103 -2.24 5.15 11.19
CA ILE A 103 -0.94 5.79 10.96
C ILE A 103 -0.74 6.95 11.94
N LEU A 104 -1.75 7.80 12.16
CA LEU A 104 -1.69 8.91 13.12
C LEU A 104 -1.47 8.42 14.56
N ASP A 105 -2.21 7.39 14.99
CA ASP A 105 -2.10 6.80 16.33
C ASP A 105 -0.72 6.18 16.61
N ALA A 106 0.02 5.80 15.56
CA ALA A 106 1.37 5.25 15.67
C ALA A 106 2.48 6.32 15.72
N ARG A 107 2.14 7.61 15.69
CA ARG A 107 3.10 8.71 15.78
C ARG A 107 3.80 8.69 17.13
N LEU A 108 5.11 8.84 17.12
CA LEU A 108 5.94 8.85 18.33
C LEU A 108 6.01 10.25 18.95
N ASP A 109 6.42 10.33 20.23
CA ASP A 109 6.54 11.58 20.99
C ASP A 109 7.52 12.59 20.36
N ASP A 110 8.50 12.10 19.57
CA ASP A 110 9.45 12.94 18.83
C ASP A 110 8.90 13.47 17.50
N GLY A 111 7.62 13.16 17.20
CA GLY A 111 6.89 13.69 16.06
C GLY A 111 6.96 12.87 14.78
N GLY A 112 7.77 11.81 14.74
CA GLY A 112 7.88 10.93 13.56
C GLY A 112 7.34 9.53 13.78
N TRP A 113 7.71 8.60 12.92
CA TRP A 113 7.28 7.20 12.94
C TRP A 113 8.46 6.24 12.85
N ALA A 114 8.27 5.03 13.37
CA ALA A 114 9.22 3.92 13.26
C ALA A 114 8.47 2.58 13.18
N LEU A 115 9.13 1.53 12.66
CA LEU A 115 8.58 0.17 12.70
C LEU A 115 8.60 -0.40 14.12
N THR A 116 9.62 -0.07 14.89
CA THR A 116 9.82 -0.55 16.27
C THR A 116 10.56 0.50 17.10
N GLY A 117 10.38 0.43 18.42
CA GLY A 117 11.07 1.33 19.34
C GLY A 117 10.32 2.65 19.59
N GLN A 118 11.01 3.60 20.25
CA GLN A 118 10.44 4.87 20.71
C GLN A 118 11.12 6.08 20.06
N LYS A 119 11.94 5.85 19.04
CA LYS A 119 12.64 6.89 18.29
C LYS A 119 12.26 6.77 16.81
N SER A 120 11.91 7.91 16.21
CA SER A 120 11.53 7.96 14.79
C SER A 120 12.65 7.49 13.88
N ASP A 121 12.25 6.81 12.81
CA ASP A 121 13.08 6.42 11.70
C ASP A 121 12.80 7.37 10.52
N PRO A 122 13.82 7.97 9.89
CA PRO A 122 13.61 8.91 8.80
C PRO A 122 12.90 8.31 7.59
N ASP A 123 13.18 7.05 7.26
CA ASP A 123 12.59 6.39 6.10
C ASP A 123 11.09 6.11 6.35
N ILE A 124 10.77 5.57 7.54
CA ILE A 124 9.38 5.29 7.91
C ILE A 124 8.59 6.59 8.07
N THR A 125 9.20 7.62 8.65
CA THR A 125 8.57 8.94 8.75
C THR A 125 8.27 9.52 7.37
N ALA A 126 9.22 9.46 6.43
CA ALA A 126 9.00 9.93 5.06
C ALA A 126 7.86 9.15 4.35
N MET A 127 7.78 7.84 4.57
CA MET A 127 6.72 7.01 4.00
C MET A 127 5.36 7.33 4.62
N ALA A 128 5.29 7.55 5.93
CA ALA A 128 4.06 7.96 6.61
C ALA A 128 3.57 9.32 6.10
N LEU A 129 4.46 10.29 5.99
CA LEU A 129 4.16 11.61 5.41
C LEU A 129 3.66 11.52 3.97
N GLN A 130 4.27 10.64 3.16
CA GLN A 130 3.80 10.40 1.78
C GLN A 130 2.39 9.83 1.75
N ALA A 131 2.06 8.88 2.64
CA ALA A 131 0.73 8.28 2.72
C ALA A 131 -0.33 9.29 3.22
N LEU A 132 0.04 10.17 4.16
CA LEU A 132 -0.86 11.17 4.75
C LEU A 132 -1.02 12.43 3.91
N ALA A 133 -0.13 12.71 2.96
CA ALA A 133 -0.14 13.93 2.16
C ALA A 133 -1.49 14.26 1.46
N PRO A 134 -2.29 13.30 0.96
CA PRO A 134 -3.60 13.58 0.38
C PRO A 134 -4.67 14.04 1.40
N TYR A 135 -4.43 13.90 2.69
CA TYR A 135 -5.42 14.06 3.77
C TYR A 135 -5.19 15.32 4.63
N THR A 136 -4.44 16.30 4.15
CA THR A 136 -4.10 17.53 4.90
C THR A 136 -5.27 18.47 5.14
N ASP A 137 -6.45 18.18 4.61
CA ASP A 137 -7.71 18.84 4.97
C ASP A 137 -8.24 18.39 6.36
N ASP A 138 -7.76 17.26 6.87
CA ASP A 138 -7.97 16.77 8.23
C ASP A 138 -6.98 17.49 9.16
N GLU A 139 -7.49 18.14 10.22
CA GLU A 139 -6.66 18.93 11.15
C GLU A 139 -5.64 18.06 11.90
N ASP A 140 -5.97 16.81 12.24
CA ASP A 140 -5.04 15.89 12.92
C ASP A 140 -3.89 15.50 11.98
N VAL A 141 -4.20 15.26 10.70
CA VAL A 141 -3.19 15.01 9.66
C VAL A 141 -2.31 16.24 9.46
N LYS A 142 -2.92 17.41 9.34
CA LYS A 142 -2.19 18.67 9.15
C LYS A 142 -1.18 18.91 10.26
N VAL A 143 -1.59 18.76 11.53
CA VAL A 143 -0.70 18.88 12.69
C VAL A 143 0.40 17.81 12.70
N ALA A 144 0.13 16.65 12.13
CA ALA A 144 1.11 15.56 12.09
C ALA A 144 2.18 15.74 11.00
N VAL A 145 1.88 16.48 9.91
CA VAL A 145 2.80 16.69 8.77
C VAL A 145 3.54 18.04 8.80
N GLU A 146 3.14 18.97 9.64
CA GLU A 146 3.85 20.23 9.93
C GLU A 146 5.03 20.04 10.91
#